data_d3da1bf9e53150e111c06f5422da3543
#
_entry.id   d3da1bf9e53150e111c06f5422da3543
#
_cell.length_a   1.000
_cell.length_b   1.000
_cell.length_c   1.000
_cell.angle_alpha   90.00
_cell.angle_beta   90.00
_cell.angle_gamma   90.00
#
_symmetry.space_group_name_H-M   'P 1'
#
loop_
_entity.id
_entity.type
_entity.pdbx_description
1 polymer ?
#
loop_
_entity_poly.entity_id
_entity_poly.type
_entity_poly.pdbx_seq_one_letter_code
_entity_poly.pdbx_strand_id
1 'polypeptide(L)'
;MNSPYEYSITLPEKMENGRKYPVIIALHGIGFDEQFLMKAVSELQEDFIIIGVRGDLPYEKGYAYYYLKGYGNPERDQFDSSIEKLKEYIDYSIGKYPIDQTKVYLMGFSQGAILSMSLALILGEKVKGIIPMNGYIPEFIKFEYPLKPIDHLNVFLCQGENDPIFPLNVGQANYNYFRDKAESVKYTIYPTEHKITKNNQYDVVAWLRHELEKISSPESKSGKLVSKE
;
A
#
# COMPACT_ATOMS: atom_id res chain seq x y z
N MET A 1 -4.24 -22.17 -9.16
CA MET A 1 -2.86 -21.70 -8.91
C MET A 1 -2.59 -21.73 -7.41
N ASN A 2 -1.37 -22.05 -7.01
CA ASN A 2 -0.95 -21.93 -5.62
C ASN A 2 -0.57 -20.48 -5.35
N SER A 3 -0.72 -20.03 -4.09
CA SER A 3 -0.26 -18.69 -3.69
C SER A 3 1.26 -18.56 -3.81
N PRO A 4 1.81 -17.48 -4.39
CA PRO A 4 3.26 -17.24 -4.44
C PRO A 4 3.84 -16.84 -3.08
N TYR A 5 2.99 -16.42 -2.12
CA TYR A 5 3.37 -16.10 -0.75
C TYR A 5 2.50 -16.82 0.27
N GLU A 6 3.03 -17.02 1.47
CA GLU A 6 2.21 -17.25 2.64
C GLU A 6 1.55 -15.95 3.10
N TYR A 7 0.34 -16.05 3.64
CA TYR A 7 -0.46 -14.88 4.01
C TYR A 7 -1.49 -15.23 5.08
N SER A 8 -1.96 -14.22 5.77
CA SER A 8 -3.15 -14.28 6.61
C SER A 8 -4.25 -13.43 6.00
N ILE A 9 -5.50 -13.82 6.23
CA ILE A 9 -6.66 -13.13 5.71
C ILE A 9 -7.75 -12.99 6.77
N THR A 10 -8.38 -11.82 6.82
CA THR A 10 -9.63 -11.57 7.53
C THR A 10 -10.69 -11.19 6.52
N LEU A 11 -11.80 -11.90 6.54
CA LEU A 11 -12.98 -11.64 5.71
C LEU A 11 -14.06 -10.99 6.58
N PRO A 12 -14.94 -10.13 6.02
CA PRO A 12 -16.12 -9.66 6.73
C PRO A 12 -16.97 -10.82 7.26
N GLU A 13 -17.45 -10.72 8.50
CA GLU A 13 -18.22 -11.80 9.12
C GLU A 13 -19.54 -12.07 8.39
N LYS A 14 -20.18 -11.01 7.89
CA LYS A 14 -21.46 -11.08 7.17
C LYS A 14 -21.26 -10.75 5.69
N MET A 15 -20.76 -11.72 4.94
CA MET A 15 -20.59 -11.55 3.51
C MET A 15 -21.92 -11.76 2.77
N GLU A 16 -22.27 -10.80 1.92
CA GLU A 16 -23.44 -10.88 1.05
C GLU A 16 -23.11 -11.68 -0.23
N ASN A 17 -24.02 -12.56 -0.62
CA ASN A 17 -23.81 -13.38 -1.82
C ASN A 17 -23.72 -12.48 -3.08
N GLY A 18 -22.68 -12.67 -3.87
CA GLY A 18 -22.44 -11.90 -5.10
C GLY A 18 -21.84 -10.50 -4.89
N ARG A 19 -21.74 -10.01 -3.65
CA ARG A 19 -21.07 -8.73 -3.36
C ARG A 19 -19.56 -8.88 -3.44
N LYS A 20 -18.91 -7.85 -3.99
CA LYS A 20 -17.46 -7.71 -3.98
C LYS A 20 -17.04 -6.66 -2.96
N TYR A 21 -15.90 -6.89 -2.32
CA TYR A 21 -15.40 -6.07 -1.21
C TYR A 21 -14.09 -5.41 -1.58
N PRO A 22 -13.83 -4.19 -1.10
CA PRO A 22 -12.50 -3.59 -1.20
C PRO A 22 -11.49 -4.43 -0.42
N VAL A 23 -10.23 -4.38 -0.81
CA VAL A 23 -9.16 -5.14 -0.15
C VAL A 23 -8.03 -4.21 0.31
N ILE A 24 -7.51 -4.49 1.50
CA ILE A 24 -6.25 -3.96 2.00
C ILE A 24 -5.23 -5.10 1.94
N ILE A 25 -4.19 -4.93 1.12
CA ILE A 25 -3.03 -5.83 1.08
C ILE A 25 -1.93 -5.17 1.88
N ALA A 26 -1.59 -5.76 3.02
CA ALA A 26 -0.67 -5.24 4.00
C ALA A 26 0.71 -5.90 3.87
N LEU A 27 1.75 -5.08 3.68
CA LEU A 27 3.14 -5.49 3.49
C LEU A 27 3.97 -5.04 4.68
N HIS A 28 4.48 -5.99 5.45
CA HIS A 28 5.24 -5.71 6.68
C HIS A 28 6.64 -5.16 6.41
N GLY A 29 7.28 -4.61 7.44
CA GLY A 29 8.69 -4.24 7.43
C GLY A 29 9.61 -5.44 7.66
N ILE A 30 10.91 -5.30 7.38
CA ILE A 30 11.91 -6.33 7.65
C ILE A 30 11.89 -6.75 9.12
N GLY A 31 11.92 -8.06 9.39
CA GLY A 31 11.90 -8.63 10.73
C GLY A 31 10.51 -8.79 11.35
N PHE A 32 9.44 -8.41 10.64
CA PHE A 32 8.06 -8.63 11.05
C PHE A 32 7.42 -9.78 10.25
N ASP A 33 6.12 -9.98 10.43
CA ASP A 33 5.32 -11.00 9.78
C ASP A 33 4.02 -10.42 9.18
N GLU A 34 3.21 -11.27 8.56
CA GLU A 34 1.95 -10.92 7.92
C GLU A 34 0.89 -10.33 8.87
N GLN A 35 0.97 -10.62 10.18
CA GLN A 35 0.02 -10.13 11.18
C GLN A 35 0.27 -8.68 11.60
N PHE A 36 1.50 -8.19 11.37
CA PHE A 36 1.95 -6.91 11.93
C PHE A 36 1.02 -5.74 11.56
N LEU A 37 0.71 -5.56 10.28
CA LEU A 37 -0.15 -4.46 9.83
C LEU A 37 -1.64 -4.78 9.88
N MET A 38 -2.04 -6.04 9.82
CA MET A 38 -3.45 -6.43 9.90
C MET A 38 -4.09 -5.92 11.19
N LYS A 39 -3.36 -5.99 12.31
CA LYS A 39 -3.82 -5.49 13.63
C LYS A 39 -4.08 -3.98 13.61
N ALA A 40 -3.32 -3.23 12.82
CA ALA A 40 -3.45 -1.77 12.75
C ALA A 40 -4.76 -1.31 12.06
N VAL A 41 -5.37 -2.17 11.26
CA VAL A 41 -6.60 -1.88 10.50
C VAL A 41 -7.74 -2.85 10.81
N SER A 42 -7.65 -3.60 11.92
CA SER A 42 -8.64 -4.60 12.32
C SER A 42 -10.07 -4.03 12.49
N GLU A 43 -10.20 -2.73 12.81
CA GLU A 43 -11.49 -2.03 12.89
C GLU A 43 -12.24 -1.94 11.55
N LEU A 44 -11.57 -2.22 10.43
CA LEU A 44 -12.13 -2.17 9.08
C LEU A 44 -12.59 -3.56 8.58
N GLN A 45 -12.54 -4.59 9.41
CA GLN A 45 -12.81 -5.98 9.01
C GLN A 45 -14.23 -6.22 8.46
N GLU A 46 -15.21 -5.39 8.81
CA GLU A 46 -16.58 -5.51 8.28
C GLU A 46 -16.74 -4.87 6.90
N ASP A 47 -15.87 -3.94 6.54
CA ASP A 47 -15.94 -3.18 5.29
C ASP A 47 -14.93 -3.64 4.26
N PHE A 48 -13.81 -4.24 4.69
CA PHE A 48 -12.69 -4.66 3.85
C PHE A 48 -12.34 -6.13 4.03
N ILE A 49 -11.89 -6.75 2.95
CA ILE A 49 -11.03 -7.93 3.04
C ILE A 49 -9.63 -7.43 3.44
N ILE A 50 -9.06 -7.95 4.52
CA ILE A 50 -7.74 -7.55 5.00
C ILE A 50 -6.79 -8.74 4.82
N ILE A 51 -5.74 -8.55 4.04
CA ILE A 51 -4.73 -9.58 3.75
C ILE A 51 -3.36 -9.07 4.19
N GLY A 52 -2.70 -9.82 5.08
CA GLY A 52 -1.29 -9.63 5.37
C GLY A 52 -0.46 -10.62 4.56
N VAL A 53 0.53 -10.14 3.84
CA VAL A 53 1.44 -10.98 3.05
C VAL A 53 2.74 -11.14 3.82
N ARG A 54 3.24 -12.40 3.93
CA ARG A 54 4.51 -12.70 4.60
C ARG A 54 5.63 -12.76 3.57
N GLY A 55 6.70 -11.96 3.78
CA GLY A 55 7.93 -12.09 3.01
C GLY A 55 8.48 -13.52 3.09
N ASP A 56 9.07 -14.01 2.02
CA ASP A 56 9.49 -15.43 1.91
C ASP A 56 10.93 -15.68 2.38
N LEU A 57 11.64 -14.62 2.79
CA LEU A 57 13.00 -14.73 3.30
C LEU A 57 13.01 -14.63 4.83
N PRO A 58 13.57 -15.61 5.56
CA PRO A 58 13.69 -15.51 7.02
C PRO A 58 14.62 -14.35 7.41
N TYR A 59 14.25 -13.59 8.44
CA TYR A 59 15.08 -12.52 8.97
C TYR A 59 14.85 -12.39 10.49
N GLU A 60 15.89 -12.67 11.28
CA GLU A 60 15.83 -12.71 12.74
C GLU A 60 14.66 -13.57 13.26
N LYS A 61 13.67 -12.94 13.91
CA LYS A 61 12.46 -13.60 14.42
C LYS A 61 11.25 -13.49 13.49
N GLY A 62 11.42 -12.87 12.34
CA GLY A 62 10.38 -12.64 11.33
C GLY A 62 10.88 -12.88 9.92
N TYR A 63 10.45 -12.04 9.01
CA TYR A 63 10.64 -12.24 7.58
C TYR A 63 11.05 -10.94 6.87
N ALA A 64 11.55 -11.09 5.65
CA ALA A 64 11.85 -10.02 4.71
C ALA A 64 11.35 -10.40 3.32
N TYR A 65 11.11 -9.41 2.49
CA TYR A 65 10.85 -9.60 1.06
C TYR A 65 12.15 -9.67 0.26
N TYR A 66 13.15 -8.90 0.69
CA TYR A 66 14.49 -8.88 0.12
C TYR A 66 15.51 -8.50 1.19
N TYR A 67 16.77 -8.89 1.02
CA TYR A 67 17.85 -8.46 1.89
C TYR A 67 18.47 -7.14 1.42
N LEU A 68 19.24 -6.50 2.31
CA LEU A 68 19.93 -5.24 2.06
C LEU A 68 21.44 -5.46 2.04
N LYS A 69 22.12 -4.93 1.04
CA LYS A 69 23.60 -4.79 0.99
C LYS A 69 24.08 -3.63 1.86
N GLY A 70 23.17 -2.79 2.30
CA GLY A 70 23.39 -1.59 3.09
C GLY A 70 22.19 -0.68 2.99
N TYR A 71 22.25 0.47 3.64
CA TYR A 71 21.16 1.44 3.65
C TYR A 71 20.77 1.87 2.22
N GLY A 72 19.49 1.76 1.89
CA GLY A 72 19.00 2.13 0.56
C GLY A 72 19.46 1.25 -0.60
N ASN A 73 20.18 0.18 -0.33
CA ASN A 73 20.76 -0.71 -1.33
C ASN A 73 20.19 -2.14 -1.20
N PRO A 74 19.05 -2.45 -1.82
CA PRO A 74 18.48 -3.79 -1.79
C PRO A 74 19.31 -4.78 -2.60
N GLU A 75 19.28 -6.06 -2.21
CA GLU A 75 19.66 -7.17 -3.08
C GLU A 75 18.71 -7.14 -4.29
N ARG A 76 19.20 -6.67 -5.43
CA ARG A 76 18.38 -6.31 -6.59
C ARG A 76 17.56 -7.47 -7.12
N ASP A 77 18.16 -8.65 -7.32
CA ASP A 77 17.45 -9.82 -7.84
C ASP A 77 16.32 -10.25 -6.93
N GLN A 78 16.50 -10.12 -5.59
CA GLN A 78 15.45 -10.44 -4.61
C GLN A 78 14.36 -9.38 -4.62
N PHE A 79 14.73 -8.11 -4.76
CA PHE A 79 13.75 -7.03 -4.89
C PHE A 79 12.87 -7.22 -6.13
N ASP A 80 13.50 -7.47 -7.28
CA ASP A 80 12.81 -7.69 -8.55
C ASP A 80 11.92 -8.94 -8.48
N SER A 81 12.40 -10.02 -7.88
CA SER A 81 11.61 -11.23 -7.63
C SER A 81 10.40 -10.94 -6.72
N SER A 82 10.57 -10.10 -5.69
CA SER A 82 9.48 -9.72 -4.79
C SER A 82 8.41 -8.90 -5.50
N ILE A 83 8.80 -7.98 -6.37
CA ILE A 83 7.85 -7.21 -7.20
C ILE A 83 7.02 -8.18 -8.07
N GLU A 84 7.67 -9.11 -8.79
CA GLU A 84 6.93 -10.06 -9.64
C GLU A 84 6.00 -10.97 -8.83
N LYS A 85 6.48 -11.55 -7.74
CA LYS A 85 5.66 -12.39 -6.86
C LYS A 85 4.48 -11.62 -6.24
N LEU A 86 4.67 -10.35 -5.85
CA LEU A 86 3.58 -9.53 -5.29
C LEU A 86 2.55 -9.17 -6.37
N LYS A 87 2.95 -8.94 -7.61
CA LYS A 87 2.03 -8.77 -8.75
C LYS A 87 1.18 -10.04 -8.94
N GLU A 88 1.82 -11.19 -8.99
CA GLU A 88 1.15 -12.49 -9.10
C GLU A 88 0.21 -12.73 -7.90
N TYR A 89 0.63 -12.35 -6.68
CA TYR A 89 -0.18 -12.48 -5.48
C TYR A 89 -1.44 -11.62 -5.52
N ILE A 90 -1.33 -10.37 -5.99
CA ILE A 90 -2.49 -9.49 -6.16
C ILE A 90 -3.50 -10.12 -7.14
N ASP A 91 -3.03 -10.62 -8.29
CA ASP A 91 -3.89 -11.28 -9.27
C ASP A 91 -4.50 -12.58 -8.73
N TYR A 92 -3.73 -13.39 -8.00
CA TYR A 92 -4.20 -14.58 -7.31
C TYR A 92 -5.32 -14.24 -6.29
N SER A 93 -5.12 -13.23 -5.46
CA SER A 93 -6.09 -12.86 -4.43
C SER A 93 -7.40 -12.34 -5.02
N ILE A 94 -7.34 -11.53 -6.10
CA ILE A 94 -8.51 -11.05 -6.84
C ILE A 94 -9.29 -12.22 -7.46
N GLY A 95 -8.60 -13.22 -7.99
CA GLY A 95 -9.23 -14.40 -8.58
C GLY A 95 -9.82 -15.37 -7.56
N LYS A 96 -9.27 -15.39 -6.33
CA LYS A 96 -9.66 -16.36 -5.29
C LYS A 96 -10.75 -15.85 -4.35
N TYR A 97 -10.76 -14.57 -4.04
CA TYR A 97 -11.67 -13.95 -3.08
C TYR A 97 -12.64 -12.98 -3.77
N PRO A 98 -13.78 -12.65 -3.15
CA PRO A 98 -14.73 -11.71 -3.72
C PRO A 98 -14.26 -10.27 -3.60
N ILE A 99 -13.10 -9.98 -4.17
CA ILE A 99 -12.46 -8.66 -4.17
C ILE A 99 -13.01 -7.80 -5.30
N ASP A 100 -13.34 -6.54 -4.98
CA ASP A 100 -13.57 -5.51 -5.97
C ASP A 100 -12.22 -5.04 -6.52
N GLN A 101 -11.88 -5.49 -7.73
CA GLN A 101 -10.61 -5.20 -8.38
C GLN A 101 -10.36 -3.70 -8.62
N THR A 102 -11.39 -2.85 -8.52
CA THR A 102 -11.28 -1.40 -8.64
C THR A 102 -10.98 -0.72 -7.30
N LYS A 103 -10.92 -1.49 -6.20
CA LYS A 103 -10.74 -1.02 -4.83
C LYS A 103 -9.64 -1.80 -4.10
N VAL A 104 -8.48 -1.90 -4.73
CA VAL A 104 -7.28 -2.51 -4.16
C VAL A 104 -6.42 -1.44 -3.50
N TYR A 105 -6.20 -1.56 -2.20
CA TYR A 105 -5.35 -0.68 -1.41
C TYR A 105 -4.10 -1.42 -0.93
N LEU A 106 -2.93 -0.82 -1.11
CA LEU A 106 -1.67 -1.37 -0.60
C LEU A 106 -1.24 -0.57 0.62
N MET A 107 -1.08 -1.23 1.75
CA MET A 107 -0.59 -0.63 2.99
C MET A 107 0.78 -1.21 3.31
N GLY A 108 1.78 -0.39 3.56
CA GLY A 108 3.13 -0.87 3.80
C GLY A 108 3.87 -0.10 4.89
N PHE A 109 4.74 -0.81 5.63
CA PHE A 109 5.65 -0.22 6.59
C PHE A 109 7.09 -0.53 6.20
N SER A 110 7.99 0.48 6.25
CA SER A 110 9.42 0.31 5.99
C SER A 110 9.65 -0.39 4.63
N GLN A 111 10.20 -1.60 4.61
CA GLN A 111 10.37 -2.40 3.39
C GLN A 111 9.04 -2.58 2.62
N GLY A 112 7.94 -2.84 3.33
CA GLY A 112 6.61 -2.92 2.73
C GLY A 112 6.12 -1.59 2.16
N ALA A 113 6.51 -0.44 2.74
CA ALA A 113 6.19 0.87 2.19
C ALA A 113 6.91 1.12 0.86
N ILE A 114 8.17 0.72 0.76
CA ILE A 114 8.96 0.78 -0.46
C ILE A 114 8.29 -0.04 -1.57
N LEU A 115 7.88 -1.28 -1.23
CA LEU A 115 7.20 -2.16 -2.17
C LEU A 115 5.82 -1.63 -2.58
N SER A 116 5.02 -1.09 -1.64
CA SER A 116 3.68 -0.55 -1.96
C SER A 116 3.74 0.63 -2.92
N MET A 117 4.70 1.55 -2.74
CA MET A 117 4.93 2.66 -3.67
C MET A 117 5.41 2.14 -5.04
N SER A 118 6.37 1.22 -5.06
CA SER A 118 6.88 0.62 -6.30
C SER A 118 5.79 -0.10 -7.09
N LEU A 119 4.98 -0.92 -6.41
CA LEU A 119 3.86 -1.64 -7.03
C LEU A 119 2.79 -0.71 -7.59
N ALA A 120 2.46 0.38 -6.89
CA ALA A 120 1.50 1.36 -7.39
C ALA A 120 1.96 1.99 -8.71
N LEU A 121 3.24 2.34 -8.81
CA LEU A 121 3.83 2.90 -10.02
C LEU A 121 3.87 1.90 -11.18
N ILE A 122 4.09 0.61 -10.90
CA ILE A 122 4.19 -0.46 -11.90
C ILE A 122 2.81 -0.95 -12.35
N LEU A 123 1.84 -1.06 -11.42
CA LEU A 123 0.53 -1.65 -11.68
C LEU A 123 -0.50 -0.62 -12.19
N GLY A 124 -0.32 0.67 -11.88
CA GLY A 124 -1.24 1.74 -12.29
C GLY A 124 -2.67 1.48 -11.78
N GLU A 125 -3.66 1.49 -12.66
CA GLU A 125 -5.09 1.39 -12.36
C GLU A 125 -5.51 0.15 -11.53
N LYS A 126 -4.66 -0.87 -11.41
CA LYS A 126 -4.93 -2.00 -10.52
C LYS A 126 -4.87 -1.62 -9.03
N VAL A 127 -4.26 -0.48 -8.69
CA VAL A 127 -4.12 0.00 -7.31
C VAL A 127 -4.89 1.30 -7.15
N LYS A 128 -5.95 1.30 -6.34
CA LYS A 128 -6.78 2.49 -6.09
C LYS A 128 -6.11 3.45 -5.10
N GLY A 129 -5.38 2.92 -4.14
CA GLY A 129 -4.72 3.76 -3.15
C GLY A 129 -3.57 3.07 -2.44
N ILE A 130 -2.68 3.88 -1.88
CA ILE A 130 -1.53 3.39 -1.09
C ILE A 130 -1.40 4.13 0.24
N ILE A 131 -0.96 3.39 1.26
CA ILE A 131 -0.65 3.89 2.59
C ILE A 131 0.79 3.49 2.94
N PRO A 132 1.81 4.15 2.37
CA PRO A 132 3.19 3.90 2.74
C PRO A 132 3.55 4.63 4.03
N MET A 133 4.08 3.89 5.00
CA MET A 133 4.54 4.38 6.29
C MET A 133 6.05 4.19 6.41
N ASN A 134 6.80 5.28 6.50
CA ASN A 134 8.25 5.31 6.67
C ASN A 134 8.98 4.49 5.59
N GLY A 135 9.05 5.00 4.38
CA GLY A 135 9.72 4.35 3.24
C GLY A 135 10.16 5.35 2.18
N TYR A 136 10.68 4.87 1.06
CA TYR A 136 11.13 5.68 -0.07
C TYR A 136 10.81 5.00 -1.41
N ILE A 137 10.80 5.77 -2.50
CA ILE A 137 10.73 5.24 -3.86
C ILE A 137 12.17 5.01 -4.35
N PRO A 138 12.60 3.75 -4.59
CA PRO A 138 13.94 3.50 -5.13
C PRO A 138 14.15 4.18 -6.47
N GLU A 139 15.32 4.81 -6.68
CA GLU A 139 15.61 5.52 -7.93
C GLU A 139 15.52 4.62 -9.15
N PHE A 140 16.00 3.37 -9.05
CA PHE A 140 15.92 2.41 -10.16
C PHE A 140 14.48 2.09 -10.59
N ILE A 141 13.49 2.19 -9.68
CA ILE A 141 12.08 2.05 -10.06
C ILE A 141 11.68 3.11 -11.07
N LYS A 142 12.13 4.35 -10.88
CA LYS A 142 11.77 5.47 -11.75
C LYS A 142 12.36 5.39 -13.16
N PHE A 143 13.48 4.70 -13.32
CA PHE A 143 14.25 4.69 -14.58
C PHE A 143 14.32 3.35 -15.28
N GLU A 144 14.14 2.24 -14.55
CA GLU A 144 14.37 0.90 -15.09
C GLU A 144 13.08 0.07 -15.23
N TYR A 145 11.99 0.51 -14.57
CA TYR A 145 10.71 -0.18 -14.66
C TYR A 145 9.72 0.53 -15.60
N PRO A 146 8.85 -0.22 -16.29
CA PRO A 146 7.79 0.37 -17.11
C PRO A 146 6.69 0.93 -16.20
N LEU A 147 6.77 2.22 -15.89
CA LEU A 147 5.80 2.91 -15.05
C LEU A 147 4.50 3.18 -15.80
N LYS A 148 3.37 3.12 -15.07
CA LYS A 148 2.04 3.44 -15.57
C LYS A 148 1.54 4.77 -15.02
N PRO A 149 0.57 5.43 -15.68
CA PRO A 149 -0.13 6.60 -15.14
C PRO A 149 -0.76 6.29 -13.78
N ILE A 150 -0.73 7.27 -12.88
CA ILE A 150 -1.23 7.18 -11.51
C ILE A 150 -2.16 8.35 -11.14
N ASP A 151 -2.73 9.02 -12.13
CA ASP A 151 -3.66 10.15 -11.98
C ASP A 151 -4.98 9.79 -11.27
N HIS A 152 -5.27 8.50 -11.12
CA HIS A 152 -6.38 7.92 -10.35
C HIS A 152 -6.00 7.51 -8.93
N LEU A 153 -4.71 7.56 -8.56
CA LEU A 153 -4.18 6.99 -7.32
C LEU A 153 -4.41 7.93 -6.13
N ASN A 154 -4.96 7.41 -5.04
CA ASN A 154 -5.03 8.10 -3.76
C ASN A 154 -3.86 7.68 -2.86
N VAL A 155 -3.15 8.65 -2.30
CA VAL A 155 -1.92 8.40 -1.52
C VAL A 155 -2.04 8.99 -0.12
N PHE A 156 -1.79 8.18 0.90
CA PHE A 156 -1.63 8.64 2.27
C PHE A 156 -0.24 8.31 2.80
N LEU A 157 0.67 9.28 2.72
CA LEU A 157 2.04 9.16 3.23
C LEU A 157 2.09 9.42 4.73
N CYS A 158 2.69 8.49 5.49
CA CYS A 158 2.97 8.64 6.90
C CYS A 158 4.47 8.64 7.15
N GLN A 159 4.97 9.61 7.91
CA GLN A 159 6.39 9.76 8.19
C GLN A 159 6.65 10.06 9.67
N GLY A 160 7.61 9.36 10.27
CA GLY A 160 8.13 9.69 11.59
C GLY A 160 9.04 10.92 11.54
N GLU A 161 8.80 11.89 12.41
CA GLU A 161 9.59 13.12 12.48
C GLU A 161 11.05 12.85 12.85
N ASN A 162 11.25 11.92 13.78
CA ASN A 162 12.56 11.56 14.32
C ASN A 162 13.02 10.18 13.81
N ASP A 163 12.59 9.79 12.61
CA ASP A 163 12.97 8.51 12.00
C ASP A 163 14.48 8.51 11.66
N PRO A 164 15.30 7.67 12.34
CA PRO A 164 16.74 7.63 12.09
C PRO A 164 17.09 6.85 10.81
N ILE A 165 16.14 6.07 10.27
CA ILE A 165 16.34 5.26 9.07
C ILE A 165 15.93 6.06 7.83
N PHE A 166 14.75 6.67 7.84
CA PHE A 166 14.25 7.50 6.74
C PHE A 166 13.95 8.91 7.25
N PRO A 167 14.93 9.82 7.21
CA PRO A 167 14.74 11.20 7.64
C PRO A 167 13.64 11.94 6.87
N LEU A 168 13.14 13.06 7.42
CA LEU A 168 12.02 13.83 6.86
C LEU A 168 12.17 14.20 5.38
N ASN A 169 13.39 14.48 4.92
CA ASN A 169 13.64 14.79 3.51
C ASN A 169 13.28 13.63 2.57
N VAL A 170 13.33 12.39 3.04
CA VAL A 170 12.90 11.20 2.29
C VAL A 170 11.38 11.22 2.11
N GLY A 171 10.61 11.43 3.19
CA GLY A 171 9.15 11.58 3.13
C GLY A 171 8.73 12.77 2.26
N GLN A 172 9.45 13.91 2.37
CA GLN A 172 9.21 15.08 1.53
C GLN A 172 9.46 14.78 0.04
N ALA A 173 10.50 14.01 -0.28
CA ALA A 173 10.78 13.59 -1.66
C ALA A 173 9.66 12.71 -2.22
N ASN A 174 9.12 11.78 -1.43
CA ASN A 174 7.96 10.97 -1.83
C ASN A 174 6.72 11.86 -2.07
N TYR A 175 6.44 12.79 -1.15
CA TYR A 175 5.33 13.75 -1.32
C TYR A 175 5.49 14.55 -2.61
N ASN A 176 6.66 15.12 -2.87
CA ASN A 176 6.94 15.88 -4.09
C ASN A 176 6.77 15.03 -5.36
N TYR A 177 7.09 13.75 -5.29
CA TYR A 177 6.93 12.85 -6.43
C TYR A 177 5.44 12.58 -6.77
N PHE A 178 4.61 12.37 -5.74
CA PHE A 178 3.20 11.99 -5.95
C PHE A 178 2.27 13.18 -6.15
N ARG A 179 2.52 14.34 -5.52
CA ARG A 179 1.57 15.47 -5.44
C ARG A 179 1.07 15.99 -6.80
N ASP A 180 1.93 15.92 -7.83
CA ASP A 180 1.62 16.45 -9.15
C ASP A 180 1.17 15.34 -10.13
N LYS A 181 1.12 14.07 -9.69
CA LYS A 181 0.85 12.89 -10.51
C LYS A 181 -0.36 12.09 -10.06
N ALA A 182 -0.63 12.06 -8.75
CA ALA A 182 -1.71 11.30 -8.16
C ALA A 182 -3.01 12.11 -8.07
N GLU A 183 -4.15 11.44 -7.93
CA GLU A 183 -5.47 12.07 -7.76
C GLU A 183 -5.51 12.89 -6.46
N SER A 184 -5.02 12.31 -5.38
CA SER A 184 -4.91 12.99 -4.09
C SER A 184 -3.70 12.50 -3.31
N VAL A 185 -3.06 13.42 -2.54
CA VAL A 185 -1.97 13.07 -1.65
C VAL A 185 -2.18 13.73 -0.29
N LYS A 186 -2.36 12.90 0.73
CA LYS A 186 -2.27 13.31 2.13
C LYS A 186 -0.86 12.95 2.64
N TYR A 187 -0.18 13.89 3.29
CA TYR A 187 1.11 13.67 3.93
C TYR A 187 1.02 14.09 5.40
N THR A 188 1.25 13.17 6.31
CA THR A 188 1.21 13.41 7.76
C THR A 188 2.52 13.01 8.40
N ILE A 189 3.08 13.94 9.18
CA ILE A 189 4.28 13.74 9.99
C ILE A 189 3.85 13.48 11.43
N TYR A 190 4.42 12.45 12.05
CA TYR A 190 4.11 12.04 13.41
C TYR A 190 5.33 12.23 14.31
N PRO A 191 5.16 12.68 15.57
CA PRO A 191 6.26 12.86 16.52
C PRO A 191 6.78 11.52 17.02
N THR A 192 7.37 10.74 16.13
CA THR A 192 7.85 9.38 16.41
C THR A 192 9.11 9.07 15.59
N GLU A 193 9.80 8.00 15.98
CA GLU A 193 10.90 7.37 15.27
C GLU A 193 10.37 6.44 14.15
N HIS A 194 11.19 5.44 13.75
CA HIS A 194 10.84 4.41 12.76
C HIS A 194 9.85 3.38 13.34
N LYS A 195 8.62 3.79 13.61
CA LYS A 195 7.56 2.93 14.17
C LYS A 195 6.16 3.45 13.86
N ILE A 196 5.18 2.57 13.95
CA ILE A 196 3.76 2.88 13.83
C ILE A 196 3.18 3.15 15.22
N THR A 197 2.51 4.28 15.38
CA THR A 197 1.83 4.68 16.62
C THR A 197 0.32 4.49 16.51
N LYS A 198 -0.40 4.63 17.63
CA LYS A 198 -1.88 4.63 17.61
C LYS A 198 -2.44 5.76 16.75
N ASN A 199 -1.80 6.94 16.72
CA ASN A 199 -2.24 8.06 15.89
C ASN A 199 -2.14 7.70 14.40
N ASN A 200 -1.04 7.04 13.96
CA ASN A 200 -0.96 6.52 12.59
C ASN A 200 -2.14 5.59 12.29
N GLN A 201 -2.45 4.64 13.20
CA GLN A 201 -3.54 3.68 13.01
C GLN A 201 -4.89 4.39 12.88
N TYR A 202 -5.20 5.34 13.77
CA TYR A 202 -6.42 6.15 13.71
C TYR A 202 -6.57 6.88 12.39
N ASP A 203 -5.53 7.58 11.96
CA ASP A 203 -5.56 8.35 10.72
C ASP A 203 -5.70 7.48 9.48
N VAL A 204 -5.05 6.30 9.47
CA VAL A 204 -5.16 5.31 8.38
C VAL A 204 -6.59 4.76 8.30
N VAL A 205 -7.18 4.36 9.43
CA VAL A 205 -8.56 3.87 9.48
C VAL A 205 -9.54 4.95 9.01
N ALA A 206 -9.39 6.18 9.50
CA ALA A 206 -10.23 7.31 9.10
C ALA A 206 -10.11 7.62 7.60
N TRP A 207 -8.89 7.59 7.05
CA TRP A 207 -8.65 7.81 5.63
C TRP A 207 -9.28 6.73 4.76
N LEU A 208 -9.14 5.45 5.13
CA LEU A 208 -9.73 4.34 4.38
C LEU A 208 -11.27 4.38 4.42
N ARG A 209 -11.89 4.73 5.54
CA ARG A 209 -13.35 4.95 5.62
C ARG A 209 -13.80 6.07 4.69
N HIS A 210 -13.07 7.18 4.69
CA HIS A 210 -13.38 8.30 3.79
C HIS A 210 -13.26 7.93 2.31
N GLU A 211 -12.27 7.11 1.94
CA GLU A 211 -12.15 6.60 0.57
C GLU A 211 -13.37 5.76 0.13
N LEU A 212 -13.95 4.97 1.04
CA LEU A 212 -15.17 4.21 0.76
C LEU A 212 -16.39 5.13 0.59
N GLU A 213 -16.52 6.18 1.41
CA GLU A 213 -17.63 7.13 1.36
C GLU A 213 -17.63 7.92 0.03
N LYS A 214 -16.47 8.37 -0.45
CA LYS A 214 -16.34 9.05 -1.76
C LYS A 214 -16.90 8.21 -2.90
N ILE A 215 -16.71 6.91 -2.86
CA ILE A 215 -17.16 5.99 -3.92
C ILE A 215 -18.66 5.72 -3.83
N SER A 216 -19.25 5.84 -2.63
CA SER A 216 -20.67 5.59 -2.37
C SER A 216 -21.56 6.81 -2.66
N SER A 217 -20.99 8.00 -2.84
CA SER A 217 -21.71 9.25 -3.09
C SER A 217 -21.99 9.46 -4.58
N PRO A 218 -23.25 9.77 -5.00
CA PRO A 218 -23.65 9.88 -6.42
C PRO A 218 -23.09 11.10 -7.17
N GLU A 219 -22.34 12.00 -6.56
CA GLU A 219 -22.01 13.32 -7.10
C GLU A 219 -20.78 13.39 -8.04
N SER A 220 -20.11 12.29 -8.38
CA SER A 220 -18.95 12.33 -9.27
C SER A 220 -19.28 12.26 -10.79
N LYS A 221 -20.56 12.41 -11.19
CA LYS A 221 -21.01 12.41 -12.60
C LYS A 221 -21.58 13.75 -13.09
N SER A 222 -21.09 14.88 -12.62
CA SER A 222 -21.39 16.15 -13.28
C SER A 222 -20.24 16.53 -14.22
N GLY A 223 -20.48 16.25 -15.50
CA GLY A 223 -19.57 16.55 -16.58
C GLY A 223 -19.19 18.04 -16.65
N LYS A 224 -18.00 18.30 -17.09
CA LYS A 224 -17.59 19.58 -17.65
C LYS A 224 -18.54 19.96 -18.79
N LEU A 225 -19.52 20.80 -18.53
CA LEU A 225 -20.20 21.56 -19.56
C LEU A 225 -19.19 22.58 -20.10
N VAL A 226 -18.68 22.31 -21.28
CA VAL A 226 -17.97 23.28 -22.08
C VAL A 226 -19.02 24.24 -22.63
N SER A 227 -19.16 25.43 -22.04
CA SER A 227 -19.84 26.54 -22.68
C SER A 227 -18.96 27.08 -23.80
N LYS A 228 -19.40 26.86 -25.04
CA LYS A 228 -18.96 27.65 -26.16
C LYS A 228 -19.75 28.98 -26.14
N GLU A 229 -19.07 30.07 -26.01
CA GLU A 229 -19.37 31.36 -26.67
C GLU A 229 -18.06 32.01 -27.10
#